data_c1399b6d0c755ed001916a150009546f
#
_entry.id   c1399b6d0c755ed001916a150009546f
#
_cell.length_a   1.000
_cell.length_b   1.000
_cell.length_c   1.000
_cell.angle_alpha   90.00
_cell.angle_beta   90.00
_cell.angle_gamma   90.00
#
_symmetry.space_group_name_H-M   'P 1'
#
loop_
_entity.id
_entity.type
_entity.pdbx_description
1 polymer ?
#
loop_
_entity_poly.entity_id
_entity_poly.type
_entity_poly.pdbx_seq_one_letter_code
_entity_poly.pdbx_strand_id
1 'polypeptide(L)'
;MIALAPELSHFTGEHSMTPFMMFGAKGAYSWFVNFNPKYMLDWYEDIPAGRWEEARLRQERMNGFIQAMHPLRGEGNLHGIVRKAMASVSPFLEGSANTRRPYLPVSQDRIEQFRRVVSEQFPDLVWNQ
;
A
#
# COMPACT_ATOMS: atom_id res chain seq x y z
N MET A 1 17.19 13.80 8.70
CA MET A 1 17.88 12.83 7.80
C MET A 1 18.13 13.45 6.43
N ILE A 2 17.13 13.90 5.67
CA ILE A 2 17.32 14.52 4.34
C ILE A 2 18.29 15.70 4.38
N ALA A 3 18.18 16.57 5.36
CA ALA A 3 19.09 17.70 5.54
C ALA A 3 20.55 17.32 5.91
N LEU A 4 20.77 16.10 6.41
CA LEU A 4 22.09 15.62 6.79
C LEU A 4 22.84 14.93 5.63
N ALA A 5 22.13 14.47 4.62
CA ALA A 5 22.66 13.78 3.46
C ALA A 5 21.86 14.19 2.19
N PRO A 6 21.94 15.46 1.78
CA PRO A 6 21.14 16.00 0.68
C PRO A 6 21.53 15.41 -0.68
N GLU A 7 22.71 14.81 -0.79
CA GLU A 7 23.18 14.14 -2.01
C GLU A 7 22.51 12.78 -2.24
N LEU A 8 21.86 12.22 -1.22
CA LEU A 8 21.16 10.94 -1.33
C LEU A 8 19.69 11.13 -1.79
N SER A 9 19.20 10.16 -2.54
CA SER A 9 17.77 10.07 -2.83
C SER A 9 17.06 9.33 -1.70
N HIS A 10 16.23 10.06 -0.98
CA HIS A 10 15.45 9.51 0.14
C HIS A 10 14.09 9.03 -0.33
N PHE A 11 13.73 7.81 0.08
CA PHE A 11 12.42 7.20 -0.19
C PHE A 11 11.73 6.82 1.13
N THR A 12 10.41 6.76 1.09
CA THR A 12 9.58 6.36 2.23
C THR A 12 8.65 5.20 1.86
N GLY A 13 7.76 4.81 2.74
CA GLY A 13 6.63 3.95 2.42
C GLY A 13 5.37 4.78 2.17
N GLU A 14 4.36 4.18 1.57
CA GLU A 14 3.08 4.82 1.28
C GLU A 14 2.37 5.39 2.52
N HIS A 15 2.59 4.80 3.69
CA HIS A 15 1.99 5.26 4.96
C HIS A 15 2.40 6.68 5.38
N SER A 16 3.44 7.23 4.77
CA SER A 16 3.97 8.57 5.09
C SER A 16 4.47 9.33 3.86
N MET A 17 3.97 9.00 2.67
CA MET A 17 4.45 9.54 1.41
C MET A 17 4.30 11.08 1.34
N THR A 18 3.11 11.61 1.60
CA THR A 18 2.86 13.05 1.55
C THR A 18 3.80 13.84 2.47
N PRO A 19 3.86 13.60 3.79
CA PRO A 19 4.72 14.40 4.66
C PRO A 19 6.20 14.25 4.33
N PHE A 20 6.69 13.05 3.97
CA PHE A 20 8.10 12.89 3.64
C PHE A 20 8.50 13.58 2.34
N MET A 21 7.64 13.56 1.33
CA MET A 21 7.89 14.28 0.09
C MET A 21 7.84 15.80 0.28
N MET A 22 7.01 16.33 1.20
CA MET A 22 7.05 17.74 1.61
C MET A 22 8.42 18.12 2.20
N PHE A 23 9.11 17.20 2.86
CA PHE A 23 10.46 17.40 3.38
C PHE A 23 11.58 17.04 2.40
N GLY A 24 11.26 16.74 1.13
CA GLY A 24 12.24 16.51 0.07
C GLY A 24 12.56 15.06 -0.25
N ALA A 25 11.79 14.09 0.25
CA ALA A 25 11.87 12.72 -0.25
C ALA A 25 11.49 12.66 -1.74
N LYS A 26 12.12 11.74 -2.48
CA LYS A 26 11.96 11.64 -3.94
C LYS A 26 10.80 10.73 -4.36
N GLY A 27 10.24 9.97 -3.42
CA GLY A 27 9.13 9.07 -3.71
C GLY A 27 8.92 8.03 -2.62
N ALA A 28 8.14 7.01 -2.91
CA ALA A 28 7.82 5.93 -1.99
C ALA A 28 8.03 4.56 -2.62
N TYR A 29 8.45 3.60 -1.79
CA TYR A 29 8.31 2.18 -2.09
C TYR A 29 6.88 1.77 -1.77
N SER A 30 6.12 1.41 -2.79
CA SER A 30 4.73 1.06 -2.63
C SER A 30 4.45 -0.38 -3.09
N TRP A 31 3.83 -1.15 -2.21
CA TRP A 31 3.20 -2.42 -2.56
C TRP A 31 1.77 -2.21 -3.09
N PHE A 32 1.18 -1.05 -2.84
CA PHE A 32 -0.17 -0.73 -3.26
C PHE A 32 -0.29 -0.59 -4.78
N VAL A 33 0.81 -0.38 -5.49
CA VAL A 33 0.86 -0.45 -6.96
C VAL A 33 0.28 -1.77 -7.51
N ASN A 34 0.27 -2.84 -6.70
CA ASN A 34 -0.35 -4.12 -7.05
C ASN A 34 -1.88 -4.08 -7.02
N PHE A 35 -2.48 -3.05 -6.46
CA PHE A 35 -3.93 -2.84 -6.41
C PHE A 35 -4.37 -1.74 -7.38
N ASN A 36 -3.65 -0.63 -7.39
CA ASN A 36 -3.98 0.50 -8.23
C ASN A 36 -2.73 1.36 -8.50
N PRO A 37 -2.00 1.08 -9.57
CA PRO A 37 -0.82 1.87 -9.96
C PRO A 37 -1.19 3.32 -10.30
N LYS A 38 -2.37 3.53 -10.93
CA LYS A 38 -2.82 4.89 -11.27
C LYS A 38 -3.03 5.75 -10.03
N TYR A 39 -3.65 5.20 -8.98
CA TYR A 39 -3.83 5.93 -7.73
C TYR A 39 -2.49 6.41 -7.15
N MET A 40 -1.46 5.57 -7.22
CA MET A 40 -0.13 5.91 -6.72
C MET A 40 0.57 6.97 -7.57
N LEU A 41 0.40 6.92 -8.89
CA LEU A 41 0.93 7.93 -9.81
C LEU A 41 0.23 9.28 -9.60
N ASP A 42 -1.09 9.31 -9.57
CA ASP A 42 -1.86 10.53 -9.33
C ASP A 42 -1.44 11.17 -7.99
N TRP A 43 -1.28 10.36 -6.95
CA TRP A 43 -0.84 10.84 -5.65
C TRP A 43 0.59 11.41 -5.69
N TYR A 44 1.49 10.71 -6.37
CA TYR A 44 2.86 11.19 -6.56
C TYR A 44 2.90 12.54 -7.29
N GLU A 45 2.05 12.72 -8.29
CA GLU A 45 1.96 13.96 -9.09
C GLU A 45 1.29 15.11 -8.34
N ASP A 46 0.36 14.83 -7.42
CA ASP A 46 -0.30 15.85 -6.62
C ASP A 46 0.70 16.66 -5.78
N ILE A 47 1.72 16.01 -5.24
CA ILE A 47 2.66 16.61 -4.29
C ILE A 47 3.54 17.68 -4.95
N PRO A 48 4.30 17.40 -6.01
CA PRO A 48 5.11 18.44 -6.68
C PRO A 48 4.25 19.49 -7.37
N ALA A 49 3.01 19.17 -7.71
CA ALA A 49 2.06 20.15 -8.26
C ALA A 49 1.45 21.09 -7.21
N GLY A 50 1.76 20.88 -5.93
CA GLY A 50 1.24 21.69 -4.83
C GLY A 50 -0.24 21.42 -4.49
N ARG A 51 -0.82 20.31 -4.98
CA ARG A 51 -2.20 19.91 -4.66
C ARG A 51 -2.23 19.21 -3.30
N TRP A 52 -1.96 20.00 -2.25
CA TRP A 52 -1.74 19.47 -0.90
C TRP A 52 -2.98 18.84 -0.27
N GLU A 53 -4.16 19.40 -0.56
CA GLU A 53 -5.41 18.86 -0.03
C GLU A 53 -5.72 17.50 -0.65
N GLU A 54 -5.54 17.35 -1.95
CA GLU A 54 -5.70 16.09 -2.66
C GLU A 54 -4.69 15.05 -2.15
N ALA A 55 -3.43 15.44 -2.00
CA ALA A 55 -2.39 14.56 -1.47
C ALA A 55 -2.67 14.13 -0.02
N ARG A 56 -3.22 15.04 0.81
CA ARG A 56 -3.63 14.75 2.19
C ARG A 56 -4.78 13.74 2.23
N LEU A 57 -5.81 13.96 1.41
CA LEU A 57 -6.96 13.06 1.32
C LEU A 57 -6.54 11.65 0.84
N ARG A 58 -5.64 11.57 -0.15
CA ARG A 58 -5.08 10.28 -0.59
C ARG A 58 -4.27 9.60 0.51
N GLN A 59 -3.48 10.36 1.27
CA GLN A 59 -2.73 9.83 2.42
C GLN A 59 -3.67 9.26 3.49
N GLU A 60 -4.72 9.97 3.84
CA GLU A 60 -5.72 9.51 4.82
C GLU A 60 -6.44 8.26 4.33
N ARG A 61 -6.84 8.24 3.06
CA ARG A 61 -7.49 7.09 2.44
C ARG A 61 -6.59 5.86 2.44
N MET A 62 -5.31 6.05 2.08
CA MET A 62 -4.30 4.99 2.12
C MET A 62 -4.07 4.48 3.54
N ASN A 63 -3.98 5.35 4.53
CA ASN A 63 -3.80 4.95 5.92
C ASN A 63 -5.00 4.13 6.43
N GLY A 64 -6.22 4.49 6.04
CA GLY A 64 -7.43 3.69 6.29
C GLY A 64 -7.34 2.29 5.69
N PHE A 65 -6.89 2.17 4.43
CA PHE A 65 -6.68 0.90 3.77
C PHE A 65 -5.59 0.05 4.48
N ILE A 66 -4.49 0.66 4.90
CA ILE A 66 -3.42 -0.01 5.67
C ILE A 66 -3.96 -0.57 6.99
N GLN A 67 -4.85 0.15 7.67
CA GLN A 67 -5.52 -0.35 8.87
C GLN A 67 -6.45 -1.52 8.56
N ALA A 68 -7.18 -1.44 7.46
CA ALA A 68 -8.09 -2.51 7.02
C ALA A 68 -7.38 -3.82 6.65
N MET A 69 -6.06 -3.79 6.42
CA MET A 69 -5.26 -5.02 6.25
C MET A 69 -5.02 -5.81 7.54
N HIS A 70 -5.47 -5.32 8.69
CA HIS A 70 -5.25 -5.97 9.98
C HIS A 70 -5.62 -7.47 9.99
N PRO A 71 -6.73 -7.92 9.35
CA PRO A 71 -7.07 -9.35 9.30
C PRO A 71 -5.97 -10.23 8.68
N LEU A 72 -5.21 -9.69 7.72
CA LEU A 72 -4.13 -10.45 7.06
C LEU A 72 -2.89 -10.59 7.95
N ARG A 73 -2.67 -9.69 8.91
CA ARG A 73 -1.43 -9.63 9.67
C ARG A 73 -1.28 -10.78 10.66
N GLY A 74 -2.35 -11.26 11.30
CA GLY A 74 -2.32 -12.35 12.26
C GLY A 74 -1.15 -12.30 13.25
N GLU A 75 -1.11 -13.20 14.21
CA GLU A 75 0.05 -13.33 15.10
C GLU A 75 1.24 -13.95 14.33
N GLY A 76 2.36 -13.21 14.28
CA GLY A 76 3.62 -13.71 13.73
C GLY A 76 3.75 -13.71 12.21
N ASN A 77 2.81 -13.16 11.45
CA ASN A 77 2.93 -13.09 10.00
C ASN A 77 3.97 -12.04 9.58
N LEU A 78 4.99 -12.49 8.84
CA LEU A 78 5.99 -11.62 8.25
C LEU A 78 5.41 -10.79 7.11
N HIS A 79 5.95 -9.60 6.89
CA HIS A 79 5.52 -8.70 5.82
C HIS A 79 5.39 -9.36 4.44
N GLY A 80 6.32 -10.24 4.07
CA GLY A 80 6.28 -10.96 2.79
C GLY A 80 5.08 -11.88 2.63
N ILE A 81 4.62 -12.51 3.73
CA ILE A 81 3.45 -13.41 3.75
C ILE A 81 2.17 -12.59 3.51
N VAL A 82 2.03 -11.48 4.24
CA VAL A 82 0.90 -10.56 4.10
C VAL A 82 0.83 -9.99 2.66
N ARG A 83 1.98 -9.63 2.08
CA ARG A 83 2.03 -9.12 0.70
C ARG A 83 1.62 -10.14 -0.34
N LYS A 84 1.96 -11.41 -0.15
CA LYS A 84 1.47 -12.50 -1.01
C LYS A 84 -0.05 -12.68 -0.91
N ALA A 85 -0.58 -12.64 0.30
CA ALA A 85 -2.03 -12.69 0.51
C ALA A 85 -2.72 -11.49 -0.15
N MET A 86 -2.15 -10.30 -0.06
CA MET A 86 -2.65 -9.11 -0.75
C MET A 86 -2.60 -9.26 -2.27
N ALA A 87 -1.48 -9.76 -2.82
CA ALA A 87 -1.36 -9.97 -4.26
C ALA A 87 -2.40 -10.97 -4.79
N SER A 88 -2.84 -11.95 -3.98
CA SER A 88 -3.91 -12.88 -4.35
C SER A 88 -5.31 -12.27 -4.38
N VAL A 89 -5.47 -11.05 -3.86
CA VAL A 89 -6.72 -10.27 -3.88
C VAL A 89 -6.65 -9.13 -4.91
N SER A 90 -5.50 -8.93 -5.53
CA SER A 90 -5.31 -7.91 -6.56
C SER A 90 -6.27 -8.09 -7.74
N PRO A 91 -6.83 -7.02 -8.30
CA PRO A 91 -7.74 -7.09 -9.43
C PRO A 91 -7.07 -7.51 -10.75
N PHE A 92 -5.73 -7.39 -10.85
CA PHE A 92 -5.00 -7.64 -12.10
C PHE A 92 -3.77 -8.53 -11.95
N LEU A 93 -3.40 -8.93 -10.72
CA LEU A 93 -2.32 -9.90 -10.52
C LEU A 93 -2.91 -11.29 -10.32
N GLU A 94 -2.54 -12.22 -11.17
CA GLU A 94 -2.79 -13.65 -10.97
C GLU A 94 -1.78 -14.19 -9.95
N GLY A 95 -2.00 -13.89 -8.68
CA GLY A 95 -1.12 -14.25 -7.57
C GLY A 95 -1.68 -15.36 -6.70
N SER A 96 -0.79 -16.17 -6.11
CA SER A 96 -1.13 -17.14 -5.06
C SER A 96 -0.64 -16.68 -3.70
N ALA A 97 -1.46 -16.87 -2.66
CA ALA A 97 -1.07 -16.63 -1.28
C ALA A 97 -0.11 -17.70 -0.72
N ASN A 98 0.20 -18.73 -1.49
CA ASN A 98 1.08 -19.83 -1.06
C ASN A 98 2.49 -19.34 -0.73
N THR A 99 3.04 -19.86 0.35
CA THR A 99 4.40 -19.56 0.82
C THR A 99 5.27 -20.82 0.79
N ARG A 100 6.59 -20.63 0.73
CA ARG A 100 7.54 -21.73 0.90
C ARG A 100 7.76 -21.99 2.39
N ARG A 101 7.97 -23.26 2.76
CA ARG A 101 8.41 -23.61 4.12
C ARG A 101 9.69 -22.87 4.51
N PRO A 102 9.87 -22.46 5.75
CA PRO A 102 9.03 -22.77 6.93
C PRO A 102 7.81 -21.82 7.13
N TYR A 103 7.54 -20.91 6.22
CA TYR A 103 6.50 -19.91 6.37
C TYR A 103 5.11 -20.48 6.09
N LEU A 104 4.17 -20.23 7.01
CA LEU A 104 2.76 -20.58 6.82
C LEU A 104 2.05 -19.46 6.07
N PRO A 105 1.20 -19.76 5.08
CA PRO A 105 0.42 -18.76 4.38
C PRO A 105 -0.66 -18.16 5.30
N VAL A 106 -1.18 -16.98 4.93
CA VAL A 106 -2.41 -16.46 5.53
C VAL A 106 -3.56 -17.43 5.23
N SER A 107 -4.42 -17.69 6.21
CA SER A 107 -5.55 -18.60 6.01
C SER A 107 -6.55 -18.05 4.99
N GLN A 108 -7.24 -18.94 4.27
CA GLN A 108 -8.21 -18.55 3.26
C GLN A 108 -9.34 -17.69 3.83
N ASP A 109 -9.83 -18.00 5.04
CA ASP A 109 -10.87 -17.22 5.71
C ASP A 109 -10.47 -15.76 5.92
N ARG A 110 -9.21 -15.51 6.31
CA ARG A 110 -8.69 -14.14 6.48
C ARG A 110 -8.54 -13.42 5.15
N ILE A 111 -8.17 -14.12 4.11
CA ILE A 111 -8.08 -13.56 2.75
C ILE A 111 -9.49 -13.17 2.27
N GLU A 112 -10.49 -14.02 2.46
CA GLU A 112 -11.87 -13.72 2.09
C GLU A 112 -12.47 -12.58 2.95
N GLN A 113 -12.15 -12.53 4.23
CA GLN A 113 -12.51 -11.39 5.09
C GLN A 113 -11.92 -10.09 4.55
N PHE A 114 -10.64 -10.09 4.21
CA PHE A 114 -9.98 -8.90 3.64
C PHE A 114 -10.59 -8.51 2.30
N ARG A 115 -10.88 -9.48 1.42
CA ARG A 115 -11.54 -9.23 0.12
C ARG A 115 -12.88 -8.52 0.29
N ARG A 116 -13.70 -8.95 1.25
CA ARG A 116 -14.97 -8.27 1.59
C ARG A 116 -14.74 -6.85 2.07
N VAL A 117 -13.81 -6.64 3.00
CA VAL A 117 -13.48 -5.31 3.50
C VAL A 117 -13.05 -4.38 2.35
N VAL A 118 -12.21 -4.86 1.44
CA VAL A 118 -11.77 -4.08 0.28
C VAL A 118 -12.95 -3.70 -0.62
N SER A 119 -13.80 -4.66 -0.95
CA SER A 119 -14.95 -4.42 -1.85
C SER A 119 -16.01 -3.50 -1.25
N GLU A 120 -16.22 -3.56 0.06
CA GLU A 120 -17.24 -2.78 0.75
C GLU A 120 -16.76 -1.37 1.15
N GLN A 121 -15.52 -1.25 1.62
CA GLN A 121 -15.03 0.00 2.21
C GLN A 121 -14.07 0.79 1.30
N PHE A 122 -13.45 0.12 0.32
CA PHE A 122 -12.41 0.71 -0.53
C PHE A 122 -12.61 0.39 -2.02
N PRO A 123 -13.84 0.44 -2.57
CA PRO A 123 -14.08 0.14 -3.98
C PRO A 123 -13.38 1.12 -4.92
N ASP A 124 -13.17 2.36 -4.45
CA ASP A 124 -12.46 3.43 -5.15
C ASP A 124 -10.94 3.22 -5.27
N LEU A 125 -10.39 2.39 -4.39
CA LEU A 125 -8.96 2.05 -4.41
C LEU A 125 -8.65 0.82 -5.27
N VAL A 126 -9.65 0.09 -5.72
CA VAL A 126 -9.48 -1.07 -6.59
C VAL A 126 -9.47 -0.59 -8.03
N TRP A 127 -8.43 -0.94 -8.79
CA TRP A 127 -8.39 -0.63 -10.21
C TRP A 127 -9.45 -1.45 -10.95
N ASN A 128 -10.42 -0.76 -11.48
CA ASN A 128 -11.33 -1.30 -12.48
C ASN A 128 -10.82 -0.85 -13.85
N GLN A 129 -10.42 -1.83 -14.68
CA GLN A 129 -10.04 -1.57 -16.09
C GLN A 129 -11.25 -1.12 -16.88
#